data_b8d1d1c37e75d543783047b1328916a8
#
_entry.id   b8d1d1c37e75d543783047b1328916a8
#
_cell.length_a   1.000
_cell.length_b   1.000
_cell.length_c   1.000
_cell.angle_alpha   90.00
_cell.angle_beta   90.00
_cell.angle_gamma   90.00
#
_symmetry.space_group_name_H-M   'P 1'
#
loop_
_entity.id
_entity.type
_entity.pdbx_description
1 polymer ?
#
loop_
_entity_poly.entity_id
_entity_poly.type
_entity_poly.pdbx_seq_one_letter_code
_entity_poly.pdbx_strand_id
1 'polypeptide(L)'
;MPPLDEGSILFMPVMLPSVALTDALKVMQKQDMIIKSFPEIDMVVGKLGRAETPTDPAPVEMFETVVALKPKDEWRKKKIEYKFLTYAPSFLHPVFHWILPDERTITKQELIQELDEATRIPGVANIWTQPIINRIDMLATGIRTSVGVKVFGPDLNVIQQLAIDVEKALHDVPGV
;
A
#
# COMPACT_ATOMS: atom_id res chain seq x y z
N MET A 1 11.14 15.43 8.49
CA MET A 1 12.08 14.57 7.77
C MET A 1 11.56 14.39 6.36
N PRO A 2 12.38 14.44 5.31
CA PRO A 2 11.91 14.06 3.98
C PRO A 2 11.49 12.57 4.03
N PRO A 3 10.47 12.17 3.27
CA PRO A 3 10.03 10.78 3.24
C PRO A 3 11.18 9.90 2.72
N LEU A 4 11.52 8.86 3.46
CA LEU A 4 12.52 7.88 3.05
C LEU A 4 11.95 7.07 1.88
N ASP A 5 12.66 7.04 0.75
CA ASP A 5 12.36 6.16 -0.37
C ASP A 5 13.36 5.00 -0.36
N GLU A 6 12.89 3.82 0.02
CA GLU A 6 13.73 2.62 0.17
C GLU A 6 13.93 1.86 -1.16
N GLY A 7 13.39 2.35 -2.29
CA GLY A 7 13.44 1.63 -3.57
C GLY A 7 12.64 0.32 -3.58
N SER A 8 11.93 0.03 -2.50
CA SER A 8 11.11 -1.17 -2.33
C SER A 8 9.78 -0.82 -1.69
N ILE A 9 8.83 -1.73 -1.81
CA ILE A 9 7.52 -1.68 -1.15
C ILE A 9 7.36 -2.97 -0.34
N LEU A 10 6.76 -2.87 0.83
CA LEU A 10 6.33 -4.00 1.63
C LEU A 10 4.80 -4.12 1.53
N PHE A 11 4.34 -5.23 1.01
CA PHE A 11 2.94 -5.60 0.93
C PHE A 11 2.61 -6.60 2.02
N MET A 12 1.61 -6.28 2.85
CA MET A 12 1.20 -7.10 4.00
C MET A 12 -0.31 -7.25 4.03
N PRO A 13 -0.89 -8.15 3.24
CA PRO A 13 -2.31 -8.41 3.31
C PRO A 13 -2.67 -9.15 4.61
N VAL A 14 -3.82 -8.81 5.16
CA VAL A 14 -4.38 -9.45 6.35
C VAL A 14 -5.64 -10.22 5.93
N MET A 15 -5.64 -11.50 6.19
CA MET A 15 -6.77 -12.40 5.94
C MET A 15 -7.59 -12.62 7.21
N LEU A 16 -8.71 -13.32 7.08
CA LEU A 16 -9.51 -13.71 8.23
C LEU A 16 -8.71 -14.62 9.16
N PRO A 17 -8.84 -14.45 10.49
CA PRO A 17 -8.25 -15.37 11.46
C PRO A 17 -8.67 -16.81 11.18
N SER A 18 -7.80 -17.77 11.47
CA SER A 18 -8.03 -19.20 11.24
C SER A 18 -7.96 -19.69 9.78
N VAL A 19 -7.46 -18.89 8.85
CA VAL A 19 -7.19 -19.36 7.48
C VAL A 19 -6.18 -20.51 7.50
N ALA A 20 -6.42 -21.55 6.68
CA ALA A 20 -5.46 -22.64 6.54
C ALA A 20 -4.19 -22.17 5.82
N LEU A 21 -3.03 -22.68 6.26
CA LEU A 21 -1.73 -22.32 5.65
C LEU A 21 -1.70 -22.55 4.13
N THR A 22 -2.34 -23.62 3.67
CA THR A 22 -2.44 -23.95 2.24
C THR A 22 -3.25 -22.92 1.44
N ASP A 23 -4.29 -22.36 2.02
CA ASP A 23 -5.11 -21.35 1.35
C ASP A 23 -4.44 -19.98 1.42
N ALA A 24 -3.81 -19.65 2.53
CA ALA A 24 -2.94 -18.47 2.64
C ALA A 24 -1.83 -18.50 1.59
N LEU A 25 -1.19 -19.65 1.36
CA LEU A 25 -0.16 -19.81 0.33
C LEU A 25 -0.70 -19.58 -1.08
N LYS A 26 -1.89 -20.09 -1.41
CA LYS A 26 -2.52 -19.85 -2.72
C LYS A 26 -2.84 -18.37 -2.95
N VAL A 27 -3.34 -17.70 -1.91
CA VAL A 27 -3.63 -16.26 -1.97
C VAL A 27 -2.34 -15.47 -2.21
N MET A 28 -1.29 -15.74 -1.41
CA MET A 28 0.02 -15.11 -1.56
C MET A 28 0.57 -15.31 -2.98
N GLN A 29 0.63 -16.55 -3.47
CA GLN A 29 1.14 -16.84 -4.80
C GLN A 29 0.37 -16.12 -5.91
N LYS A 30 -0.96 -16.04 -5.78
CA LYS A 30 -1.80 -15.32 -6.74
C LYS A 30 -1.50 -13.82 -6.72
N GLN A 31 -1.43 -13.21 -5.55
CA GLN A 31 -1.14 -11.79 -5.43
C GLN A 31 0.29 -11.47 -5.88
N ASP A 32 1.28 -12.29 -5.51
CA ASP A 32 2.68 -12.12 -5.95
C ASP A 32 2.83 -12.22 -7.47
N MET A 33 2.10 -13.13 -8.13
CA MET A 33 2.07 -13.20 -9.60
C MET A 33 1.46 -11.94 -10.23
N ILE A 34 0.37 -11.41 -9.66
CA ILE A 34 -0.24 -10.16 -10.13
C ILE A 34 0.74 -9.01 -9.96
N ILE A 35 1.36 -8.86 -8.80
CA ILE A 35 2.35 -7.82 -8.53
C ILE A 35 3.51 -7.92 -9.52
N LYS A 36 4.06 -9.13 -9.72
CA LYS A 36 5.18 -9.37 -10.64
C LYS A 36 4.85 -9.04 -12.10
N SER A 37 3.59 -9.02 -12.49
CA SER A 37 3.18 -8.69 -13.86
C SER A 37 3.33 -7.19 -14.21
N PHE A 38 3.51 -6.33 -13.23
CA PHE A 38 3.70 -4.90 -13.46
C PHE A 38 5.11 -4.60 -13.96
N PRO A 39 5.27 -3.78 -14.99
CA PRO A 39 6.57 -3.53 -15.62
C PRO A 39 7.56 -2.78 -14.72
N GLU A 40 7.10 -2.05 -13.71
CA GLU A 40 7.92 -1.35 -12.73
C GLU A 40 8.54 -2.28 -11.68
N ILE A 41 8.11 -3.53 -11.63
CA ILE A 41 8.54 -4.49 -10.60
C ILE A 41 9.72 -5.30 -11.11
N ASP A 42 10.82 -5.27 -10.35
CA ASP A 42 12.00 -6.08 -10.63
C ASP A 42 11.88 -7.47 -10.00
N MET A 43 11.58 -7.54 -8.70
CA MET A 43 11.52 -8.81 -7.98
C MET A 43 10.41 -8.78 -6.92
N VAL A 44 9.78 -9.93 -6.71
CA VAL A 44 8.76 -10.15 -5.68
C VAL A 44 9.17 -11.35 -4.84
N VAL A 45 9.22 -11.16 -3.51
CA VAL A 45 9.57 -12.22 -2.56
C VAL A 45 8.54 -12.26 -1.44
N GLY A 46 7.66 -13.25 -1.49
CA GLY A 46 6.67 -13.51 -0.45
C GLY A 46 7.24 -14.36 0.69
N LYS A 47 6.91 -14.00 1.92
CA LYS A 47 7.22 -14.75 3.15
C LYS A 47 5.91 -15.09 3.86
N LEU A 48 5.64 -16.37 4.03
CA LEU A 48 4.47 -16.87 4.73
C LEU A 48 4.91 -17.85 5.83
N GLY A 49 4.28 -17.75 6.97
CA GLY A 49 4.52 -18.66 8.09
C GLY A 49 4.25 -17.99 9.42
N ARG A 50 4.38 -18.76 10.48
CA ARG A 50 4.24 -18.26 11.84
C ARG A 50 5.61 -17.90 12.41
N ALA A 51 5.76 -16.66 12.85
CA ALA A 51 6.93 -16.23 13.61
C ALA A 51 6.49 -15.83 15.03
N GLU A 52 7.19 -16.37 16.04
CA GLU A 52 6.98 -16.05 17.45
C GLU A 52 8.25 -15.41 18.01
N THR A 53 8.59 -14.22 17.49
CA THR A 53 9.73 -13.46 18.00
C THR A 53 9.26 -12.18 18.68
N PRO A 54 10.00 -11.66 19.69
CA PRO A 54 9.65 -10.39 20.33
C PRO A 54 9.58 -9.20 19.37
N THR A 55 10.27 -9.29 18.25
CA THR A 55 10.40 -8.19 17.26
C THR A 55 9.54 -8.39 16.00
N ASP A 56 8.98 -9.59 15.80
CA ASP A 56 8.20 -9.93 14.61
C ASP A 56 7.19 -11.05 14.92
N PRO A 57 6.09 -10.75 15.60
CA PRO A 57 5.01 -11.69 15.79
C PRO A 57 4.17 -11.74 14.52
N ALA A 58 4.47 -12.65 13.60
CA ALA A 58 3.71 -12.80 12.35
C ALA A 58 2.80 -14.04 12.45
N PRO A 59 1.48 -13.88 12.50
CA PRO A 59 0.53 -14.99 12.39
C PRO A 59 0.38 -15.44 10.93
N VAL A 60 -0.17 -16.66 10.73
CA VAL A 60 -0.32 -17.25 9.39
C VAL A 60 -1.27 -16.45 8.48
N GLU A 61 -2.28 -15.83 9.07
CA GLU A 61 -3.25 -15.00 8.33
C GLU A 61 -2.66 -13.71 7.74
N MET A 62 -1.39 -13.45 8.02
CA MET A 62 -0.70 -12.27 7.54
C MET A 62 0.66 -12.65 7.00
N PHE A 63 0.78 -12.59 5.69
CA PHE A 63 2.07 -12.77 5.04
C PHE A 63 2.69 -11.43 4.64
N GLU A 64 3.96 -11.46 4.36
CA GLU A 64 4.73 -10.30 3.97
C GLU A 64 5.36 -10.55 2.60
N THR A 65 5.16 -9.63 1.67
CA THR A 65 5.80 -9.67 0.36
C THR A 65 6.64 -8.43 0.16
N VAL A 66 7.94 -8.62 -0.03
CA VAL A 66 8.86 -7.55 -0.42
C VAL A 66 8.85 -7.42 -1.93
N VAL A 67 8.56 -6.21 -2.40
CA VAL A 67 8.49 -5.86 -3.81
C VAL A 67 9.64 -4.91 -4.12
N ALA A 68 10.65 -5.39 -4.84
CA ALA A 68 11.74 -4.56 -5.34
C ALA A 68 11.30 -3.83 -6.61
N LEU A 69 11.56 -2.54 -6.67
CA LEU A 69 11.20 -1.69 -7.79
C LEU A 69 12.40 -1.53 -8.73
N LYS A 70 12.14 -1.45 -10.02
CA LYS A 70 13.14 -1.06 -11.01
C LYS A 70 13.54 0.41 -10.85
N PRO A 71 14.67 0.84 -11.43
CA PRO A 71 15.02 2.25 -11.53
C PRO A 71 13.91 3.08 -12.17
N LYS A 72 13.73 4.32 -11.69
CA LYS A 72 12.59 5.20 -12.11
C LYS A 72 12.60 5.56 -13.61
N ASP A 73 13.71 5.48 -14.25
CA ASP A 73 13.90 5.69 -15.70
C ASP A 73 13.26 4.58 -16.55
N GLU A 74 13.09 3.38 -15.98
CA GLU A 74 12.42 2.26 -16.63
C GLU A 74 10.90 2.19 -16.38
N TRP A 75 10.36 3.12 -15.57
CA TRP A 75 8.95 3.13 -15.24
C TRP A 75 8.10 3.64 -16.40
N ARG A 76 6.85 3.15 -16.47
CA ARG A 76 5.86 3.60 -17.46
C ARG A 76 5.67 5.10 -17.41
N LYS A 77 5.47 5.68 -18.58
CA LYS A 77 5.08 7.08 -18.73
C LYS A 77 3.57 7.19 -18.89
N LYS A 78 2.98 8.15 -18.20
CA LYS A 78 1.58 8.55 -18.37
C LYS A 78 1.50 9.91 -19.04
N LYS A 79 0.53 10.10 -19.92
CA LYS A 79 0.22 11.42 -20.48
C LYS A 79 -0.25 12.36 -19.37
N ILE A 80 0.23 13.58 -19.41
CA ILE A 80 -0.19 14.61 -18.46
C ILE A 80 -1.46 15.25 -19.02
N GLU A 81 -2.56 15.15 -18.29
CA GLU A 81 -3.79 15.88 -18.58
C GLU A 81 -3.75 17.23 -17.88
N TYR A 82 -3.48 18.27 -18.64
CA TYR A 82 -3.51 19.63 -18.13
C TYR A 82 -4.95 20.16 -18.12
N LYS A 83 -5.62 20.06 -16.98
CA LYS A 83 -7.03 20.52 -16.84
C LYS A 83 -7.26 21.97 -17.28
N PHE A 84 -6.25 22.84 -17.17
CA PHE A 84 -6.37 24.23 -17.61
C PHE A 84 -6.44 24.37 -19.15
N LEU A 85 -5.92 23.41 -19.91
CA LEU A 85 -6.02 23.39 -21.37
C LEU A 85 -7.48 23.24 -21.85
N THR A 86 -8.35 22.65 -21.04
CA THR A 86 -9.78 22.51 -21.34
C THR A 86 -10.46 23.90 -21.40
N TYR A 87 -9.92 24.89 -20.69
CA TYR A 87 -10.43 26.26 -20.68
C TYR A 87 -9.62 27.21 -21.58
N ALA A 88 -8.50 26.74 -22.13
CA ALA A 88 -7.64 27.56 -22.99
C ALA A 88 -8.20 27.64 -24.42
N PRO A 89 -8.09 28.79 -25.09
CA PRO A 89 -8.46 28.93 -26.51
C PRO A 89 -7.68 27.94 -27.37
N SER A 90 -8.35 27.30 -28.34
CA SER A 90 -7.79 26.23 -29.16
C SER A 90 -6.54 26.58 -29.96
N PHE A 91 -6.35 27.87 -30.28
CA PHE A 91 -5.18 28.37 -31.00
C PHE A 91 -3.89 28.33 -30.13
N LEU A 92 -4.00 28.28 -28.80
CA LEU A 92 -2.85 28.18 -27.86
C LEU A 92 -2.40 26.75 -27.59
N HIS A 93 -3.22 25.74 -27.93
CA HIS A 93 -2.89 24.34 -27.69
C HIS A 93 -1.55 23.90 -28.30
N PRO A 94 -1.21 24.23 -29.56
CA PRO A 94 0.08 23.84 -30.14
C PRO A 94 1.28 24.45 -29.40
N VAL A 95 1.14 25.67 -28.89
CA VAL A 95 2.19 26.37 -28.12
C VAL A 95 2.41 25.70 -26.78
N PHE A 96 1.32 25.29 -26.10
CA PHE A 96 1.41 24.59 -24.83
C PHE A 96 2.01 23.20 -24.98
N HIS A 97 1.65 22.42 -26.01
CA HIS A 97 2.27 21.12 -26.31
C HIS A 97 3.75 21.23 -26.67
N TRP A 98 4.21 22.36 -27.20
CA TRP A 98 5.63 22.59 -27.48
C TRP A 98 6.44 22.95 -26.22
N ILE A 99 5.81 23.60 -25.22
CA ILE A 99 6.48 24.10 -24.00
C ILE A 99 6.35 23.12 -22.84
N LEU A 100 5.22 22.40 -22.76
CA LEU A 100 4.91 21.51 -21.63
C LEU A 100 5.23 20.06 -22.00
N PRO A 101 5.80 19.27 -21.06
CA PRO A 101 6.04 17.86 -21.30
C PRO A 101 4.71 17.11 -21.45
N ASP A 102 4.53 16.37 -22.52
CA ASP A 102 3.32 15.60 -22.77
C ASP A 102 3.21 14.35 -21.87
N GLU A 103 4.33 13.88 -21.34
CA GLU A 103 4.41 12.65 -20.57
C GLU A 103 5.19 12.87 -19.27
N ARG A 104 4.78 12.17 -18.23
CA ARG A 104 5.53 12.01 -16.97
C ARG A 104 5.66 10.57 -16.56
N THR A 105 6.70 10.25 -15.83
CA THR A 105 6.81 8.94 -15.17
C THR A 105 5.71 8.78 -14.14
N ILE A 106 5.13 7.58 -14.03
CA ILE A 106 4.16 7.23 -13.00
C ILE A 106 4.77 7.46 -11.61
N THR A 107 3.99 7.97 -10.68
CA THR A 107 4.44 8.15 -9.30
C THR A 107 4.34 6.83 -8.51
N LYS A 108 5.14 6.71 -7.44
CA LYS A 108 5.07 5.54 -6.54
C LYS A 108 3.67 5.37 -5.93
N GLN A 109 2.99 6.47 -5.61
CA GLN A 109 1.62 6.44 -5.08
C GLN A 109 0.62 5.91 -6.09
N GLU A 110 0.71 6.35 -7.34
CA GLU A 110 -0.15 5.83 -8.42
C GLU A 110 0.11 4.34 -8.68
N LEU A 111 1.39 3.92 -8.65
CA LEU A 111 1.74 2.51 -8.76
C LEU A 111 1.12 1.69 -7.61
N ILE A 112 1.20 2.17 -6.37
CA ILE A 112 0.60 1.51 -5.22
C ILE A 112 -0.93 1.42 -5.37
N GLN A 113 -1.59 2.45 -5.86
CA GLN A 113 -3.03 2.41 -6.11
C GLN A 113 -3.41 1.36 -7.17
N GLU A 114 -2.68 1.31 -8.28
CA GLU A 114 -2.90 0.29 -9.33
C GLU A 114 -2.65 -1.13 -8.81
N LEU A 115 -1.60 -1.31 -7.99
CA LEU A 115 -1.30 -2.58 -7.34
C LEU A 115 -2.40 -2.98 -6.35
N ASP A 116 -2.90 -2.04 -5.55
CA ASP A 116 -3.98 -2.29 -4.59
C ASP A 116 -5.26 -2.73 -5.28
N GLU A 117 -5.66 -2.03 -6.34
CA GLU A 117 -6.83 -2.40 -7.13
C GLU A 117 -6.67 -3.79 -7.78
N ALA A 118 -5.50 -4.08 -8.34
CA ALA A 118 -5.23 -5.35 -9.01
C ALA A 118 -5.16 -6.55 -8.05
N THR A 119 -4.67 -6.34 -6.82
CA THR A 119 -4.49 -7.40 -5.82
C THR A 119 -5.69 -7.54 -4.88
N ARG A 120 -6.75 -6.75 -5.07
CA ARG A 120 -7.92 -6.76 -4.20
C ARG A 120 -8.66 -8.10 -4.27
N ILE A 121 -8.76 -8.76 -3.12
CA ILE A 121 -9.48 -10.03 -2.94
C ILE A 121 -10.52 -9.83 -1.82
N PRO A 122 -11.78 -10.23 -2.00
CA PRO A 122 -12.78 -10.17 -0.95
C PRO A 122 -12.34 -10.91 0.33
N GLY A 123 -12.44 -10.26 1.48
CA GLY A 123 -12.02 -10.80 2.78
C GLY A 123 -10.53 -10.69 3.07
N VAL A 124 -9.75 -10.01 2.23
CA VAL A 124 -8.33 -9.70 2.44
C VAL A 124 -8.17 -8.18 2.48
N ALA A 125 -7.60 -7.67 3.55
CA ALA A 125 -7.28 -6.25 3.68
C ALA A 125 -5.82 -6.02 3.27
N ASN A 126 -5.60 -5.23 2.24
CA ASN A 126 -4.26 -4.90 1.75
C ASN A 126 -3.63 -3.78 2.58
N ILE A 127 -2.37 -3.95 2.97
CA ILE A 127 -1.56 -2.91 3.62
C ILE A 127 -0.29 -2.72 2.81
N TRP A 128 -0.01 -1.47 2.43
CA TRP A 128 1.17 -1.07 1.66
C TRP A 128 2.04 -0.14 2.49
N THR A 129 3.30 -0.49 2.67
CA THR A 129 4.28 0.29 3.44
C THR A 129 5.68 0.12 2.85
N GLN A 130 6.69 0.49 3.59
CA GLN A 130 8.10 0.25 3.25
C GLN A 130 8.76 -0.56 4.37
N PRO A 131 9.73 -1.44 4.06
CA PRO A 131 10.32 -2.36 5.03
C PRO A 131 10.88 -1.70 6.29
N ILE A 132 11.68 -0.65 6.15
CA ILE A 132 12.32 0.05 7.28
C ILE A 132 11.30 0.88 8.04
N ILE A 133 10.44 1.65 7.33
CA ILE A 133 9.38 2.46 7.94
C ILE A 133 8.44 1.58 8.75
N ASN A 134 8.00 0.45 8.20
CA ASN A 134 7.16 -0.51 8.92
C ASN A 134 7.80 -1.00 10.20
N ARG A 135 9.10 -1.30 10.17
CA ARG A 135 9.84 -1.75 11.35
C ARG A 135 9.91 -0.66 12.42
N ILE A 136 10.16 0.58 12.02
CA ILE A 136 10.19 1.74 12.92
C ILE A 136 8.83 1.96 13.56
N ASP A 137 7.77 1.97 12.77
CA ASP A 137 6.40 2.16 13.25
C ASP A 137 5.99 1.04 14.23
N MET A 138 6.26 -0.21 13.90
CA MET A 138 5.96 -1.35 14.78
C MET A 138 6.72 -1.27 16.12
N LEU A 139 7.98 -0.86 16.11
CA LEU A 139 8.78 -0.73 17.32
C LEU A 139 8.36 0.48 18.17
N ALA A 140 7.98 1.58 17.52
CA ALA A 140 7.60 2.82 18.21
C ALA A 140 6.17 2.78 18.76
N THR A 141 5.22 2.30 17.98
CA THR A 141 3.78 2.35 18.31
C THR A 141 3.19 0.99 18.66
N GLY A 142 3.85 -0.10 18.29
CA GLY A 142 3.34 -1.47 18.39
C GLY A 142 2.20 -1.79 17.42
N ILE A 143 2.02 -0.94 16.40
CA ILE A 143 1.08 -1.09 15.29
C ILE A 143 1.80 -0.79 13.98
N ARG A 144 1.21 -1.17 12.84
CA ARG A 144 1.86 -1.05 11.51
C ARG A 144 1.57 0.25 10.78
N THR A 145 1.14 1.26 11.52
CA THR A 145 0.82 2.59 10.98
C THR A 145 1.49 3.65 11.82
N SER A 146 1.81 4.78 11.21
CA SER A 146 2.43 5.92 11.89
C SER A 146 1.52 6.53 12.98
N VAL A 147 0.22 6.37 12.82
CA VAL A 147 -0.79 6.84 13.77
C VAL A 147 -1.75 5.70 14.08
N GLY A 148 -2.06 5.49 15.36
CA GLY A 148 -3.01 4.48 15.76
C GLY A 148 -3.69 4.83 17.07
N VAL A 149 -4.97 4.51 17.16
CA VAL A 149 -5.75 4.66 18.38
C VAL A 149 -5.92 3.29 19.04
N LYS A 150 -5.45 3.14 20.27
CA LYS A 150 -5.61 1.92 21.05
C LYS A 150 -6.71 2.12 22.08
N VAL A 151 -7.75 1.29 21.99
CA VAL A 151 -8.87 1.29 22.94
C VAL A 151 -8.69 0.13 23.91
N PHE A 152 -8.71 0.41 25.21
CA PHE A 152 -8.58 -0.60 26.27
C PHE A 152 -9.83 -0.60 27.15
N GLY A 153 -10.22 -1.77 27.61
CA GLY A 153 -11.35 -1.94 28.53
C GLY A 153 -11.56 -3.40 28.92
N PRO A 154 -12.39 -3.68 29.92
CA PRO A 154 -12.68 -5.02 30.39
C PRO A 154 -13.72 -5.78 29.54
N ASP A 155 -14.54 -5.05 28.76
CA ASP A 155 -15.62 -5.63 27.95
C ASP A 155 -15.34 -5.46 26.45
N LEU A 156 -15.27 -6.56 25.72
CA LEU A 156 -14.97 -6.58 24.30
C LEU A 156 -16.05 -5.92 23.45
N ASN A 157 -17.34 -6.03 23.83
CA ASN A 157 -18.43 -5.41 23.07
C ASN A 157 -18.37 -3.88 23.17
N VAL A 158 -18.05 -3.37 24.37
CA VAL A 158 -17.88 -1.93 24.59
C VAL A 158 -16.65 -1.42 23.82
N ILE A 159 -15.53 -2.16 23.85
CA ILE A 159 -14.31 -1.82 23.08
C ILE A 159 -14.63 -1.77 21.59
N GLN A 160 -15.35 -2.75 21.07
CA GLN A 160 -15.71 -2.81 19.66
C GLN A 160 -16.61 -1.62 19.27
N GLN A 161 -17.61 -1.30 20.07
CA GLN A 161 -18.49 -0.16 19.81
C GLN A 161 -17.69 1.16 19.81
N LEU A 162 -16.84 1.38 20.81
CA LEU A 162 -15.98 2.55 20.87
C LEU A 162 -15.00 2.63 19.69
N ALA A 163 -14.44 1.51 19.24
CA ALA A 163 -13.57 1.48 18.06
C ALA A 163 -14.32 1.93 16.80
N ILE A 164 -15.55 1.46 16.60
CA ILE A 164 -16.42 1.88 15.48
C ILE A 164 -16.74 3.38 15.56
N ASP A 165 -17.01 3.89 16.74
CA ASP A 165 -17.33 5.31 16.92
C ASP A 165 -16.10 6.20 16.70
N VAL A 166 -14.90 5.76 17.09
CA VAL A 166 -13.63 6.41 16.79
C VAL A 166 -13.35 6.38 15.29
N GLU A 167 -13.54 5.24 14.61
CA GLU A 167 -13.38 5.12 13.16
C GLU A 167 -14.27 6.14 12.42
N LYS A 168 -15.56 6.23 12.79
CA LYS A 168 -16.48 7.21 12.21
C LYS A 168 -16.04 8.64 12.45
N ALA A 169 -15.56 8.95 13.66
CA ALA A 169 -15.12 10.30 14.02
C ALA A 169 -13.85 10.72 13.24
N LEU A 170 -12.99 9.75 12.90
CA LEU A 170 -11.73 10.00 12.18
C LEU A 170 -11.88 9.98 10.67
N HIS A 171 -12.97 9.42 10.13
CA HIS A 171 -13.19 9.26 8.68
C HIS A 171 -13.06 10.56 7.88
N ASP A 172 -13.49 11.69 8.45
CA ASP A 172 -13.47 12.98 7.77
C ASP A 172 -12.26 13.86 8.14
N VAL A 173 -11.31 13.31 8.91
CA VAL A 173 -10.12 14.06 9.33
C VAL A 173 -9.04 13.95 8.24
N PRO A 174 -8.58 15.08 7.65
CA PRO A 174 -7.54 15.07 6.63
C PRO A 174 -6.23 14.48 7.17
N GLY A 175 -5.69 13.46 6.49
CA GLY A 175 -4.41 12.82 6.83
C GLY A 175 -4.51 11.58 7.71
N VAL A 176 -5.71 11.07 7.93
CA VAL A 176 -5.98 9.79 8.62
C VAL A 176 -6.35 8.74 7.60
#